data_361aad2be7d3fcd8700d4c86bf31c213
#
_entry.id   361aad2be7d3fcd8700d4c86bf31c213
#
_cell.length_a   1.000
_cell.length_b   1.000
_cell.length_c   1.000
_cell.angle_alpha   90.00
_cell.angle_beta   90.00
_cell.angle_gamma   90.00
#
_symmetry.space_group_name_H-M   'P 1'
#
loop_
_entity.id
_entity.type
_entity.pdbx_description
1 polymer ?
#
loop_
_entity_poly.entity_id
_entity_poly.type
_entity_poly.pdbx_seq_one_letter_code
_entity_poly.pdbx_strand_id
1 'polypeptide(L)'
;MAYSFTLKDNNQKAYKQFTWFLFFLHIIAAAVFVLNATDNKVKISIYVLLGFYALLSGVYFFYRTHKKALETFSLTMALLYANFWYQHVGIVAMLIFAIIYIVVAVVKGKRTSVVFSHEGIQLTRVFKTILFPWTALTNVVLKDDILTIDFKTNKIIQVEIVETAMTVDEAEFNRFCTGQLNINA
;
A
#
# COMPACT_ATOMS: atom_id res chain seq x y z
N MET A 1 16.89 -11.68 22.98
CA MET A 1 16.16 -12.19 21.82
C MET A 1 15.29 -11.08 21.26
N ALA A 2 15.11 -11.03 19.94
CA ALA A 2 14.19 -10.08 19.30
C ALA A 2 13.22 -10.88 18.44
N TYR A 3 11.93 -10.62 18.58
CA TYR A 3 10.89 -11.17 17.70
C TYR A 3 10.52 -10.15 16.66
N SER A 4 10.35 -10.59 15.40
CA SER A 4 9.97 -9.70 14.29
C SER A 4 8.81 -10.28 13.52
N PHE A 5 7.76 -9.49 13.33
CA PHE A 5 6.56 -9.87 12.61
C PHE A 5 6.26 -8.86 11.50
N THR A 6 5.82 -9.38 10.36
CA THR A 6 5.23 -8.58 9.28
C THR A 6 3.72 -8.57 9.48
N LEU A 7 3.16 -7.37 9.61
CA LEU A 7 1.74 -7.18 9.87
C LEU A 7 0.95 -7.15 8.57
N LYS A 8 -0.30 -7.63 8.63
CA LYS A 8 -1.24 -7.53 7.51
C LYS A 8 -1.51 -6.06 7.21
N ASP A 9 -1.22 -5.66 5.99
CA ASP A 9 -1.34 -4.28 5.56
C ASP A 9 -2.63 -4.08 4.75
N ASN A 10 -3.44 -3.11 5.17
CA ASN A 10 -4.61 -2.67 4.41
C ASN A 10 -4.25 -1.82 3.18
N ASN A 11 -2.96 -1.52 2.97
CA ASN A 11 -2.48 -0.70 1.86
C ASN A 11 -2.80 -1.30 0.49
N GLN A 12 -2.91 -2.63 0.37
CA GLN A 12 -3.30 -3.27 -0.89
C GLN A 12 -4.71 -2.85 -1.33
N LYS A 13 -5.66 -2.75 -0.39
CA LYS A 13 -7.02 -2.28 -0.69
C LYS A 13 -7.00 -0.81 -1.12
N ALA A 14 -6.29 0.02 -0.37
CA ALA A 14 -6.12 1.44 -0.68
C ALA A 14 -5.42 1.64 -2.04
N TYR A 15 -4.36 0.87 -2.31
CA TYR A 15 -3.68 0.88 -3.60
C TYR A 15 -4.60 0.52 -4.76
N LYS A 16 -5.42 -0.53 -4.62
CA LYS A 16 -6.40 -0.93 -5.62
C LYS A 16 -7.43 0.18 -5.87
N GLN A 17 -7.97 0.77 -4.81
CA GLN A 17 -8.93 1.89 -4.91
C GLN A 17 -8.31 3.10 -5.61
N PHE A 18 -7.07 3.44 -5.26
CA PHE A 18 -6.35 4.56 -5.86
C PHE A 18 -6.03 4.32 -7.34
N THR A 19 -5.64 3.09 -7.72
CA THR A 19 -5.42 2.72 -9.13
C THR A 19 -6.68 2.94 -9.95
N TRP A 20 -7.84 2.51 -9.46
CA TRP A 20 -9.12 2.73 -10.15
C TRP A 20 -9.55 4.19 -10.16
N PHE A 21 -9.31 4.93 -9.08
CA PHE A 21 -9.55 6.37 -9.04
C PHE A 21 -8.75 7.10 -10.14
N LEU A 22 -7.46 6.82 -10.25
CA LEU A 22 -6.63 7.39 -11.32
C LEU A 22 -7.11 6.98 -12.71
N PHE A 23 -7.52 5.73 -12.89
CA PHE A 23 -8.07 5.26 -14.16
C PHE A 23 -9.30 6.08 -14.59
N PHE A 24 -10.28 6.23 -13.72
CA PHE A 24 -11.48 7.02 -14.04
C PHE A 24 -11.16 8.52 -14.22
N LEU A 25 -10.23 9.06 -13.44
CA LEU A 25 -9.77 10.44 -13.62
C LEU A 25 -9.20 10.66 -15.03
N HIS A 26 -8.42 9.72 -15.55
CA HIS A 26 -7.87 9.83 -16.90
C HIS A 26 -8.92 9.64 -18.00
N ILE A 27 -9.93 8.80 -17.80
CA ILE A 27 -11.06 8.70 -18.72
C ILE A 27 -11.81 10.04 -18.79
N ILE A 28 -12.08 10.66 -17.65
CA ILE A 28 -12.74 11.98 -17.57
C ILE A 28 -11.88 13.03 -18.27
N ALA A 29 -10.57 13.07 -17.99
CA ALA A 29 -9.66 14.00 -18.64
C ALA A 29 -9.66 13.79 -20.17
N ALA A 30 -9.55 12.55 -20.64
CA ALA A 30 -9.61 12.24 -22.08
C ALA A 30 -10.92 12.71 -22.72
N ALA A 31 -12.06 12.49 -22.06
CA ALA A 31 -13.35 12.98 -22.54
C ALA A 31 -13.38 14.51 -22.66
N VAL A 32 -12.88 15.23 -21.64
CA VAL A 32 -12.79 16.70 -21.67
C VAL A 32 -11.90 17.17 -22.81
N PHE A 33 -10.76 16.52 -23.05
CA PHE A 33 -9.87 16.87 -24.16
C PHE A 33 -10.54 16.60 -25.52
N VAL A 34 -11.27 15.50 -25.70
CA VAL A 34 -12.00 15.22 -26.94
C VAL A 34 -13.07 16.27 -27.22
N LEU A 35 -13.82 16.69 -26.18
CA LEU A 35 -14.87 17.70 -26.32
C LEU A 35 -14.32 19.08 -26.71
N ASN A 36 -13.12 19.42 -26.22
CA ASN A 36 -12.49 20.71 -26.50
C ASN A 36 -11.54 20.70 -27.71
N ALA A 37 -11.19 19.53 -28.25
CA ALA A 37 -10.31 19.44 -29.39
C ALA A 37 -10.99 19.93 -30.66
N THR A 38 -10.32 20.79 -31.39
CA THR A 38 -10.78 21.24 -32.74
C THR A 38 -10.19 20.38 -33.86
N ASP A 39 -8.97 19.83 -33.62
CA ASP A 39 -8.28 19.00 -34.60
C ASP A 39 -8.78 17.53 -34.54
N ASN A 40 -9.20 17.01 -35.66
CA ASN A 40 -9.63 15.61 -35.79
C ASN A 40 -8.50 14.60 -35.50
N LYS A 41 -7.23 14.94 -35.79
CA LYS A 41 -6.10 14.05 -35.49
C LYS A 41 -5.97 13.87 -33.99
N VAL A 42 -6.14 14.94 -33.23
CA VAL A 42 -6.10 14.88 -31.74
C VAL A 42 -7.25 14.00 -31.23
N LYS A 43 -8.46 14.16 -31.73
CA LYS A 43 -9.61 13.32 -31.35
C LYS A 43 -9.35 11.83 -31.62
N ILE A 44 -8.85 11.51 -32.83
CA ILE A 44 -8.54 10.13 -33.20
C ILE A 44 -7.47 9.55 -32.27
N SER A 45 -6.41 10.29 -31.97
CA SER A 45 -5.36 9.85 -31.03
C SER A 45 -5.93 9.50 -29.66
N ILE A 46 -6.84 10.32 -29.12
CA ILE A 46 -7.47 10.08 -27.82
C ILE A 46 -8.44 8.89 -27.89
N TYR A 47 -9.20 8.71 -28.98
CA TYR A 47 -10.06 7.53 -29.11
C TYR A 47 -9.27 6.23 -29.19
N VAL A 48 -8.13 6.22 -29.90
CA VAL A 48 -7.21 5.07 -29.91
C VAL A 48 -6.70 4.78 -28.52
N LEU A 49 -6.29 5.80 -27.76
CA LEU A 49 -5.83 5.64 -26.37
C LEU A 49 -6.94 5.07 -25.47
N LEU A 50 -8.17 5.56 -25.58
CA LEU A 50 -9.33 5.03 -24.83
C LEU A 50 -9.61 3.56 -25.21
N GLY A 51 -9.43 3.18 -26.47
CA GLY A 51 -9.48 1.78 -26.91
C GLY A 51 -8.43 0.91 -26.22
N PHE A 52 -7.20 1.41 -26.08
CA PHE A 52 -6.14 0.72 -25.29
C PHE A 52 -6.53 0.60 -23.81
N TYR A 53 -7.10 1.64 -23.20
CA TYR A 53 -7.58 1.56 -21.82
C TYR A 53 -8.64 0.48 -21.63
N ALA A 54 -9.61 0.39 -22.55
CA ALA A 54 -10.65 -0.62 -22.52
C ALA A 54 -10.07 -2.03 -22.67
N LEU A 55 -9.15 -2.22 -23.63
CA LEU A 55 -8.49 -3.49 -23.88
C LEU A 55 -7.68 -3.95 -22.66
N LEU A 56 -6.84 -3.08 -22.09
CA LEU A 56 -6.04 -3.40 -20.91
C LEU A 56 -6.90 -3.69 -19.68
N SER A 57 -8.02 -2.96 -19.53
CA SER A 57 -8.98 -3.24 -18.46
C SER A 57 -9.62 -4.62 -18.63
N GLY A 58 -10.00 -4.99 -19.87
CA GLY A 58 -10.48 -6.33 -20.19
C GLY A 58 -9.48 -7.42 -19.85
N VAL A 59 -8.22 -7.25 -20.28
CA VAL A 59 -7.11 -8.16 -19.95
C VAL A 59 -6.93 -8.26 -18.42
N TYR A 60 -6.93 -7.14 -17.70
CA TYR A 60 -6.84 -7.15 -16.24
C TYR A 60 -7.98 -7.94 -15.61
N PHE A 61 -9.23 -7.74 -16.02
CA PHE A 61 -10.38 -8.48 -15.48
C PHE A 61 -10.27 -9.98 -15.72
N PHE A 62 -9.70 -10.38 -16.86
CA PHE A 62 -9.48 -11.79 -17.17
C PHE A 62 -8.39 -12.43 -16.27
N TYR A 63 -7.32 -11.70 -16.02
CA TYR A 63 -6.17 -12.18 -15.23
C TYR A 63 -6.17 -11.72 -13.75
N ARG A 64 -7.24 -11.13 -13.25
CA ARG A 64 -7.32 -10.50 -11.90
C ARG A 64 -7.01 -11.44 -10.71
N THR A 65 -7.07 -12.75 -10.92
CA THR A 65 -6.72 -13.77 -9.92
C THR A 65 -5.22 -13.94 -9.73
N HIS A 66 -4.42 -13.52 -10.70
CA HIS A 66 -2.97 -13.59 -10.58
C HIS A 66 -2.44 -12.50 -9.64
N LYS A 67 -1.54 -12.87 -8.72
CA LYS A 67 -0.97 -11.97 -7.68
C LYS A 67 -0.37 -10.67 -8.24
N LYS A 68 0.22 -10.72 -9.44
CA LYS A 68 0.86 -9.56 -10.08
C LYS A 68 -0.03 -8.79 -11.06
N ALA A 69 -1.25 -9.24 -11.32
CA ALA A 69 -2.10 -8.64 -12.35
C ALA A 69 -2.38 -7.15 -12.12
N LEU A 70 -2.71 -6.77 -10.89
CA LEU A 70 -2.96 -5.36 -10.54
C LEU A 70 -1.70 -4.50 -10.68
N GLU A 71 -0.55 -5.04 -10.36
CA GLU A 71 0.73 -4.34 -10.45
C GLU A 71 1.12 -4.07 -11.90
N THR A 72 1.04 -5.11 -12.75
CA THR A 72 1.30 -4.98 -14.19
C THR A 72 0.30 -4.01 -14.84
N PHE A 73 -0.99 -4.14 -14.52
CA PHE A 73 -2.02 -3.23 -15.00
C PHE A 73 -1.72 -1.78 -14.62
N SER A 74 -1.45 -1.53 -13.33
CA SER A 74 -1.15 -0.18 -12.82
C SER A 74 0.09 0.43 -13.48
N LEU A 75 1.16 -0.35 -13.65
CA LEU A 75 2.38 0.12 -14.31
C LEU A 75 2.16 0.44 -15.78
N THR A 76 1.46 -0.43 -16.51
CA THR A 76 1.15 -0.20 -17.94
C THR A 76 0.26 1.03 -18.11
N MET A 77 -0.75 1.20 -17.24
CA MET A 77 -1.58 2.40 -17.26
C MET A 77 -0.78 3.66 -16.96
N ALA A 78 0.17 3.61 -16.00
CA ALA A 78 1.03 4.74 -15.68
C ALA A 78 1.82 5.25 -16.89
N LEU A 79 2.34 4.33 -17.72
CA LEU A 79 3.04 4.69 -18.95
C LEU A 79 2.13 5.35 -19.97
N LEU A 80 0.92 4.84 -20.14
CA LEU A 80 -0.08 5.44 -21.05
C LEU A 80 -0.52 6.82 -20.55
N TYR A 81 -0.69 7.01 -19.24
CA TYR A 81 -1.04 8.30 -18.65
C TYR A 81 0.10 9.31 -18.82
N ALA A 82 1.34 8.89 -18.57
CA ALA A 82 2.50 9.75 -18.79
C ALA A 82 2.58 10.23 -20.23
N ASN A 83 2.37 9.33 -21.21
CA ASN A 83 2.32 9.70 -22.62
C ASN A 83 1.17 10.65 -22.95
N PHE A 84 -0.04 10.41 -22.42
CA PHE A 84 -1.20 11.28 -22.59
C PHE A 84 -0.91 12.71 -22.11
N TRP A 85 -0.41 12.85 -20.89
CA TRP A 85 -0.10 14.17 -20.30
C TRP A 85 1.04 14.87 -21.02
N TYR A 86 2.06 14.11 -21.46
CA TYR A 86 3.17 14.67 -22.26
C TYR A 86 2.65 15.28 -23.57
N GLN A 87 1.81 14.55 -24.32
CA GLN A 87 1.35 14.99 -25.62
C GLN A 87 0.33 16.14 -25.57
N HIS A 88 -0.51 16.19 -24.53
CA HIS A 88 -1.62 17.14 -24.50
C HIS A 88 -1.39 18.35 -23.58
N VAL A 89 -0.52 18.25 -22.58
CA VAL A 89 -0.27 19.32 -21.61
C VAL A 89 1.21 19.67 -21.51
N GLY A 90 2.09 18.71 -21.78
CA GLY A 90 3.54 18.90 -21.80
C GLY A 90 4.27 18.18 -20.67
N ILE A 91 5.61 18.38 -20.64
CA ILE A 91 6.53 17.63 -19.80
C ILE A 91 6.28 17.82 -18.30
N VAL A 92 5.83 19.01 -17.89
CA VAL A 92 5.59 19.31 -16.46
C VAL A 92 4.45 18.44 -15.91
N ALA A 93 3.34 18.33 -16.66
CA ALA A 93 2.22 17.49 -16.25
C ALA A 93 2.61 16.01 -16.22
N MET A 94 3.37 15.54 -17.21
CA MET A 94 3.92 14.19 -17.22
C MET A 94 4.76 13.91 -15.96
N LEU A 95 5.66 14.82 -15.58
CA LEU A 95 6.51 14.66 -14.40
C LEU A 95 5.71 14.62 -13.09
N ILE A 96 4.67 15.46 -12.95
CA ILE A 96 3.79 15.44 -11.78
C ILE A 96 3.13 14.06 -11.62
N PHE A 97 2.57 13.52 -12.70
CA PHE A 97 1.95 12.19 -12.67
C PHE A 97 2.97 11.08 -12.43
N ALA A 98 4.17 11.16 -13.03
CA ALA A 98 5.25 10.21 -12.77
C ALA A 98 5.63 10.19 -11.28
N ILE A 99 5.77 11.36 -10.64
CA ILE A 99 6.06 11.47 -9.22
C ILE A 99 4.94 10.83 -8.37
N ILE A 100 3.67 11.10 -8.69
CA ILE A 100 2.53 10.47 -8.00
C ILE A 100 2.63 8.95 -8.07
N TYR A 101 2.91 8.38 -9.25
CA TYR A 101 3.05 6.92 -9.41
C TYR A 101 4.25 6.36 -8.65
N ILE A 102 5.39 7.04 -8.65
CA ILE A 102 6.57 6.62 -7.88
C ILE A 102 6.25 6.60 -6.37
N VAL A 103 5.61 7.65 -5.85
CA VAL A 103 5.21 7.71 -4.44
C VAL A 103 4.27 6.55 -4.10
N VAL A 104 3.27 6.29 -4.93
CA VAL A 104 2.32 5.18 -4.72
C VAL A 104 3.02 3.82 -4.76
N ALA A 105 3.96 3.62 -5.69
CA ALA A 105 4.74 2.38 -5.79
C ALA A 105 5.63 2.17 -4.55
N VAL A 106 6.27 3.23 -4.05
CA VAL A 106 7.09 3.20 -2.82
C VAL A 106 6.24 2.86 -1.61
N VAL A 107 5.07 3.51 -1.48
CA VAL A 107 4.13 3.25 -0.36
C VAL A 107 3.64 1.81 -0.38
N LYS A 108 3.29 1.29 -1.56
CA LYS A 108 2.85 -0.11 -1.73
C LYS A 108 3.94 -1.11 -1.35
N GLY A 109 5.19 -0.83 -1.69
CA GLY A 109 6.31 -1.76 -1.45
C GLY A 109 6.72 -1.89 0.01
N LYS A 110 6.35 -0.94 0.86
CA LYS A 110 6.72 -0.94 2.28
C LYS A 110 5.70 -1.68 3.12
N ARG A 111 6.14 -2.75 3.77
CA ARG A 111 5.33 -3.52 4.72
C ARG A 111 5.47 -2.92 6.12
N THR A 112 4.37 -2.91 6.85
CA THR A 112 4.38 -2.58 8.27
C THR A 112 5.00 -3.75 9.03
N SER A 113 6.04 -3.50 9.81
CA SER A 113 6.67 -4.51 10.65
C SER A 113 6.71 -4.07 12.11
N VAL A 114 6.69 -5.05 12.99
CA VAL A 114 6.85 -4.84 14.42
C VAL A 114 7.99 -5.71 14.95
N VAL A 115 8.86 -5.10 15.72
CA VAL A 115 10.00 -5.77 16.37
C VAL A 115 9.87 -5.62 17.88
N PHE A 116 9.96 -6.74 18.58
CA PHE A 116 9.93 -6.81 20.04
C PHE A 116 11.35 -7.02 20.56
N SER A 117 11.79 -6.15 21.43
CA SER A 117 13.11 -6.21 22.06
C SER A 117 13.00 -5.95 23.56
N HIS A 118 14.09 -6.04 24.30
CA HIS A 118 14.13 -5.66 25.72
C HIS A 118 13.86 -4.16 25.95
N GLU A 119 14.13 -3.31 24.95
CA GLU A 119 13.93 -1.86 25.04
C GLU A 119 12.46 -1.46 24.82
N GLY A 120 11.67 -2.29 24.14
CA GLY A 120 10.29 -2.00 23.81
C GLY A 120 9.84 -2.62 22.49
N ILE A 121 8.72 -2.12 22.00
CA ILE A 121 8.09 -2.51 20.75
C ILE A 121 8.33 -1.44 19.68
N GLN A 122 9.09 -1.79 18.66
CA GLN A 122 9.36 -0.90 17.53
C GLN A 122 8.39 -1.21 16.39
N LEU A 123 7.47 -0.28 16.11
CA LEU A 123 6.53 -0.37 15.00
C LEU A 123 7.04 0.47 13.83
N THR A 124 7.42 -0.18 12.74
CA THR A 124 7.86 0.47 11.50
C THR A 124 6.69 0.53 10.52
N ARG A 125 6.26 1.73 10.19
CA ARG A 125 5.29 2.06 9.13
C ARG A 125 6.00 2.66 7.94
N VAL A 126 5.24 2.90 6.85
CA VAL A 126 5.78 3.41 5.56
C VAL A 126 6.73 4.60 5.71
N PHE A 127 6.41 5.58 6.55
CA PHE A 127 7.17 6.83 6.71
C PHE A 127 7.65 7.09 8.13
N LYS A 128 7.36 6.21 9.09
CA LYS A 128 7.64 6.46 10.49
C LYS A 128 7.91 5.17 11.24
N THR A 129 8.98 5.19 12.02
CA THR A 129 9.26 4.19 13.04
C THR A 129 8.93 4.78 14.41
N ILE A 130 8.16 4.05 15.20
CA ILE A 130 7.71 4.46 16.53
C ILE A 130 8.18 3.39 17.51
N LEU A 131 8.88 3.80 18.57
CA LEU A 131 9.24 2.94 19.69
C LEU A 131 8.22 3.16 20.81
N PHE A 132 7.62 2.08 21.27
CA PHE A 132 6.78 2.04 22.46
C PHE A 132 7.55 1.34 23.59
N PRO A 133 7.93 2.05 24.65
CA PRO A 133 8.59 1.42 25.80
C PRO A 133 7.60 0.50 26.53
N TRP A 134 8.10 -0.56 27.14
CA TRP A 134 7.27 -1.50 27.90
C TRP A 134 6.44 -0.83 28.99
N THR A 135 6.99 0.25 29.61
CA THR A 135 6.29 1.06 30.61
C THR A 135 5.00 1.71 30.12
N ALA A 136 4.81 1.89 28.80
CA ALA A 136 3.60 2.46 28.22
C ALA A 136 2.50 1.43 27.95
N LEU A 137 2.79 0.14 28.12
CA LEU A 137 1.94 -0.98 27.75
C LEU A 137 1.29 -1.60 29.00
N THR A 138 0.09 -2.14 28.81
CA THR A 138 -0.64 -2.91 29.82
C THR A 138 -0.56 -4.40 29.53
N ASN A 139 -0.68 -4.77 28.24
CA ASN A 139 -0.68 -6.17 27.83
C ASN A 139 -0.18 -6.31 26.38
N VAL A 140 0.42 -7.46 26.07
CA VAL A 140 0.83 -7.85 24.72
C VAL A 140 0.62 -9.34 24.57
N VAL A 141 -0.25 -9.72 23.64
CA VAL A 141 -0.61 -11.12 23.41
C VAL A 141 -0.61 -11.43 21.90
N LEU A 142 -0.06 -12.57 21.55
CA LEU A 142 -0.21 -13.21 20.25
C LEU A 142 -1.10 -14.44 20.42
N LYS A 143 -2.20 -14.50 19.66
CA LYS A 143 -3.12 -15.64 19.66
C LYS A 143 -3.73 -15.80 18.27
N ASP A 144 -3.70 -17.00 17.73
CA ASP A 144 -4.29 -17.37 16.44
C ASP A 144 -3.84 -16.39 15.31
N ASP A 145 -2.53 -16.10 15.23
CA ASP A 145 -1.91 -15.12 14.32
C ASP A 145 -2.38 -13.67 14.50
N ILE A 146 -3.13 -13.37 15.56
CA ILE A 146 -3.55 -12.02 15.89
C ILE A 146 -2.68 -11.46 17.01
N LEU A 147 -1.94 -10.39 16.69
CA LEU A 147 -1.17 -9.63 17.66
C LEU A 147 -2.03 -8.53 18.27
N THR A 148 -2.17 -8.54 19.59
CA THR A 148 -2.87 -7.51 20.36
C THR A 148 -1.89 -6.79 21.27
N ILE A 149 -1.84 -5.46 21.20
CA ILE A 149 -1.01 -4.58 22.02
C ILE A 149 -1.95 -3.60 22.73
N ASP A 150 -2.03 -3.69 24.07
CA ASP A 150 -2.84 -2.81 24.89
C ASP A 150 -1.95 -1.76 25.57
N PHE A 151 -2.35 -0.52 25.50
CA PHE A 151 -1.64 0.62 26.07
C PHE A 151 -2.30 1.10 27.38
N LYS A 152 -1.52 1.59 28.33
CA LYS A 152 -2.03 2.24 29.57
C LYS A 152 -3.02 3.41 29.28
N THR A 153 -3.00 3.96 28.07
CA THR A 153 -3.90 5.01 27.58
C THR A 153 -5.26 4.48 27.05
N ASN A 154 -5.61 3.23 27.30
CA ASN A 154 -6.79 2.54 26.76
C ASN A 154 -6.82 2.42 25.22
N LYS A 155 -5.69 2.67 24.56
CA LYS A 155 -5.55 2.41 23.13
C LYS A 155 -5.22 0.93 22.92
N ILE A 156 -5.85 0.30 21.94
CA ILE A 156 -5.60 -1.08 21.54
C ILE A 156 -5.15 -1.08 20.08
N ILE A 157 -4.08 -1.82 19.78
CA ILE A 157 -3.68 -2.18 18.44
C ILE A 157 -3.89 -3.67 18.28
N GLN A 158 -4.77 -4.07 17.36
CA GLN A 158 -5.00 -5.46 17.02
C GLN A 158 -4.77 -5.63 15.52
N VAL A 159 -3.92 -6.60 15.16
CA VAL A 159 -3.50 -6.80 13.78
C VAL A 159 -3.13 -8.25 13.50
N GLU A 160 -3.50 -8.75 12.33
CA GLU A 160 -3.14 -10.09 11.85
C GLU A 160 -1.69 -10.10 11.35
N ILE A 161 -0.94 -11.13 11.70
CA ILE A 161 0.43 -11.38 11.22
C ILE A 161 0.35 -12.16 9.91
N VAL A 162 1.15 -11.74 8.92
CA VAL A 162 1.19 -12.38 7.59
C VAL A 162 2.43 -13.27 7.42
N GLU A 163 3.54 -12.84 7.98
CA GLU A 163 4.82 -13.54 7.90
C GLU A 163 5.56 -13.37 9.21
N THR A 164 6.15 -14.44 9.70
CA THR A 164 7.10 -14.43 10.80
C THR A 164 8.50 -14.74 10.24
N ALA A 165 9.52 -14.06 10.75
CA ALA A 165 10.91 -14.33 10.36
C ALA A 165 11.37 -15.74 10.80
N MET A 166 10.70 -16.32 11.77
CA MET A 166 10.91 -17.68 12.31
C MET A 166 9.55 -18.25 12.70
N THR A 167 9.43 -19.59 12.77
CA THR A 167 8.28 -20.26 13.42
C THR A 167 8.29 -19.82 14.88
N VAL A 168 7.35 -18.94 15.25
CA VAL A 168 7.27 -18.41 16.62
C VAL A 168 6.29 -19.29 17.41
N ASP A 169 6.74 -19.84 18.51
CA ASP A 169 5.85 -20.44 19.50
C ASP A 169 5.13 -19.31 20.24
N GLU A 170 3.80 -19.25 20.09
CA GLU A 170 2.94 -18.25 20.71
C GLU A 170 3.10 -18.22 22.24
N ALA A 171 3.25 -19.40 22.87
CA ALA A 171 3.41 -19.50 24.30
C ALA A 171 4.77 -18.94 24.77
N GLU A 172 5.83 -19.15 24.01
CA GLU A 172 7.15 -18.60 24.29
C GLU A 172 7.17 -17.08 24.11
N PHE A 173 6.57 -16.57 23.00
CA PHE A 173 6.44 -15.15 22.74
C PHE A 173 5.63 -14.45 23.86
N ASN A 174 4.48 -15.01 24.24
CA ASN A 174 3.62 -14.44 25.27
C ASN A 174 4.34 -14.43 26.66
N ARG A 175 5.12 -15.48 26.98
CA ARG A 175 5.97 -15.48 28.18
C ARG A 175 7.03 -14.39 28.17
N PHE A 176 7.69 -14.19 27.03
CA PHE A 176 8.66 -13.12 26.86
C PHE A 176 7.99 -11.74 27.11
N CYS A 177 6.84 -11.47 26.48
CA CYS A 177 6.13 -10.19 26.64
C CYS A 177 5.69 -9.96 28.11
N THR A 178 5.13 -10.98 28.75
CA THR A 178 4.74 -10.90 30.17
C THR A 178 5.94 -10.63 31.08
N GLY A 179 7.08 -11.28 30.80
CA GLY A 179 8.33 -11.03 31.53
C GLY A 179 8.81 -9.58 31.39
N GLN A 180 8.77 -9.02 30.17
CA GLN A 180 9.17 -7.62 29.94
C GLN A 180 8.22 -6.62 30.60
N LEU A 181 6.91 -6.89 30.58
CA LEU A 181 5.92 -6.04 31.26
C LEU A 181 6.15 -6.03 32.79
N ASN A 182 6.40 -7.18 33.40
CA ASN A 182 6.62 -7.28 34.86
C ASN A 182 7.92 -6.60 35.31
N ILE A 183 8.99 -6.62 34.50
CA ILE A 183 10.25 -5.95 34.81
C ILE A 183 10.10 -4.42 34.76
N ASN A 184 9.19 -3.92 33.94
CA ASN A 184 9.04 -2.49 33.63
C ASN A 184 7.68 -1.90 34.16
N ALA A 185 6.98 -2.63 35.02
CA ALA A 185 5.68 -2.24 35.59
C ALA A 185 5.77 -1.04 36.54
#